data_6b87b6b430de9778900563094b4d776c
#
_entry.id   6b87b6b430de9778900563094b4d776c
#
_cell.length_a   1.000
_cell.length_b   1.000
_cell.length_c   1.000
_cell.angle_alpha   90.00
_cell.angle_beta   90.00
_cell.angle_gamma   90.00
#
_symmetry.space_group_name_H-M   'P 1'
#
loop_
_entity.id
_entity.type
_entity.pdbx_description
1 polymer ?
#
loop_
_entity_poly.entity_id
_entity_poly.type
_entity_poly.pdbx_seq_one_letter_code
_entity_poly.pdbx_strand_id
1 'polypeptide(L)'
;MSQDAALDGHILNIVQTEKIAEQIDLQNSLKVRGYTIPQATLSRRLKKLKIAKIGGTYQVVDYNVPNLPLVLNLQVSDYGLIVLHTHPGNANSLAFFIDRKFVSFSFQPIQNSGILGTIAGDDTVLLIVKSKEQLKHVIQLLYDEFPYLKK
;
A
#
# COMPACT_ATOMS: atom_id res chain seq x y z
N MET A 1 -7.83 -7.59 4.07
CA MET A 1 -6.68 -7.98 3.21
C MET A 1 -6.24 -9.37 3.62
N SER A 2 -5.99 -10.26 2.69
CA SER A 2 -5.43 -11.56 3.02
C SER A 2 -4.00 -11.40 3.56
N GLN A 3 -3.54 -12.33 4.41
CA GLN A 3 -2.16 -12.31 4.90
C GLN A 3 -1.13 -12.29 3.75
N ASP A 4 -1.45 -12.96 2.65
CA ASP A 4 -0.59 -13.00 1.47
C ASP A 4 -0.45 -11.64 0.80
N ALA A 5 -1.53 -10.89 0.66
CA ALA A 5 -1.49 -9.54 0.09
C ALA A 5 -0.74 -8.55 1.00
N ALA A 6 -0.89 -8.69 2.31
CA ALA A 6 -0.14 -7.88 3.27
C ALA A 6 1.37 -8.17 3.19
N LEU A 7 1.76 -9.44 3.13
CA LEU A 7 3.15 -9.86 2.98
C LEU A 7 3.75 -9.32 1.68
N ASP A 8 3.04 -9.46 0.57
CA ASP A 8 3.48 -8.95 -0.74
C ASP A 8 3.67 -7.42 -0.70
N GLY A 9 2.77 -6.70 -0.04
CA GLY A 9 2.90 -5.25 0.18
C GLY A 9 4.14 -4.87 0.97
N HIS A 10 4.46 -5.61 2.03
CA HIS A 10 5.68 -5.40 2.82
C HIS A 10 6.96 -5.69 2.00
N ILE A 11 6.97 -6.76 1.22
CA ILE A 11 8.11 -7.09 0.35
C ILE A 11 8.37 -5.95 -0.64
N LEU A 12 7.34 -5.47 -1.34
CA LEU A 12 7.45 -4.37 -2.29
C LEU A 12 7.94 -3.08 -1.61
N ASN A 13 7.39 -2.74 -0.46
CA ASN A 13 7.81 -1.57 0.28
C ASN A 13 9.28 -1.64 0.67
N ILE A 14 9.73 -2.76 1.24
CA ILE A 14 11.13 -2.94 1.66
C ILE A 14 12.06 -2.78 0.46
N VAL A 15 11.78 -3.47 -0.63
CA VAL A 15 12.61 -3.44 -1.84
C VAL A 15 12.72 -2.02 -2.42
N GLN A 16 11.68 -1.21 -2.28
CA GLN A 16 11.65 0.15 -2.81
C GLN A 16 12.25 1.19 -1.88
N THR A 17 12.23 0.95 -0.57
CA THR A 17 12.68 1.92 0.44
C THR A 17 14.03 1.57 1.06
N GLU A 18 14.42 0.31 1.03
CA GLU A 18 15.66 -0.19 1.60
C GLU A 18 16.58 -0.74 0.49
N LYS A 19 17.87 -0.60 0.68
CA LYS A 19 18.86 -1.14 -0.24
C LYS A 19 19.13 -2.61 0.10
N ILE A 20 18.43 -3.52 -0.55
CA ILE A 20 18.51 -4.95 -0.31
C ILE A 20 19.45 -5.60 -1.33
N ALA A 21 20.56 -6.14 -0.88
CA ALA A 21 21.54 -6.81 -1.72
C ALA A 21 21.36 -8.33 -1.75
N GLU A 22 20.92 -8.93 -0.65
CA GLU A 22 20.75 -10.37 -0.53
C GLU A 22 19.36 -10.73 0.01
N GLN A 23 18.90 -11.96 -0.30
CA GLN A 23 17.58 -12.41 0.18
C GLN A 23 17.52 -12.52 1.70
N ILE A 24 18.65 -12.80 2.35
CA ILE A 24 18.70 -12.85 3.82
C ILE A 24 18.41 -11.48 4.44
N ASP A 25 18.86 -10.41 3.83
CA ASP A 25 18.56 -9.06 4.30
C ASP A 25 17.07 -8.78 4.23
N LEU A 26 16.43 -9.20 3.15
CA LEU A 26 14.98 -9.08 2.99
C LEU A 26 14.22 -9.92 4.02
N GLN A 27 14.66 -11.16 4.27
CA GLN A 27 14.09 -12.01 5.32
C GLN A 27 14.21 -11.34 6.70
N ASN A 28 15.34 -10.72 7.01
CA ASN A 28 15.56 -10.02 8.29
C ASN A 28 14.64 -8.80 8.41
N SER A 29 14.51 -8.00 7.37
CA SER A 29 13.59 -6.85 7.35
C SER A 29 12.14 -7.28 7.52
N LEU A 30 11.73 -8.36 6.87
CA LEU A 30 10.39 -8.93 7.04
C LEU A 30 10.17 -9.45 8.46
N LYS A 31 11.18 -10.08 9.07
CA LYS A 31 11.10 -10.59 10.44
C LYS A 31 10.86 -9.47 11.44
N VAL A 32 11.52 -8.32 11.28
CA VAL A 32 11.28 -7.12 12.09
C VAL A 32 9.83 -6.65 11.97
N ARG A 33 9.20 -6.87 10.82
CA ARG A 33 7.79 -6.52 10.56
C ARG A 33 6.80 -7.62 10.94
N GLY A 34 7.27 -8.70 11.59
CA GLY A 34 6.43 -9.79 12.07
C GLY A 34 6.20 -10.95 11.09
N TYR A 35 6.98 -11.00 10.00
CA TYR A 35 6.86 -12.06 9.00
C TYR A 35 8.11 -12.93 8.97
N THR A 36 7.95 -14.20 9.36
CA THR A 36 9.01 -15.21 9.24
C THR A 36 8.64 -16.16 8.11
N ILE A 37 9.38 -16.09 7.00
CA ILE A 37 9.11 -16.92 5.81
C ILE A 37 10.36 -17.66 5.37
N PRO A 38 10.23 -18.91 4.88
CA PRO A 38 11.35 -19.66 4.30
C PRO A 38 11.89 -18.98 3.03
N GLN A 39 13.18 -19.17 2.74
CA GLN A 39 13.81 -18.63 1.55
C GLN A 39 13.11 -19.10 0.26
N ALA A 40 12.70 -20.36 0.19
CA ALA A 40 12.00 -20.89 -0.98
C ALA A 40 10.67 -20.16 -1.24
N THR A 41 9.94 -19.83 -0.18
CA THR A 41 8.71 -19.05 -0.26
C THR A 41 9.00 -17.62 -0.72
N LEU A 42 10.02 -16.97 -0.13
CA LEU A 42 10.44 -15.63 -0.53
C LEU A 42 10.84 -15.60 -2.01
N SER A 43 11.64 -16.56 -2.45
CA SER A 43 12.10 -16.66 -3.85
C SER A 43 10.92 -16.73 -4.84
N ARG A 44 9.90 -17.53 -4.52
CA ARG A 44 8.69 -17.62 -5.35
C ARG A 44 7.90 -16.32 -5.37
N ARG A 45 7.82 -15.64 -4.24
CA ARG A 45 7.12 -14.34 -4.16
C ARG A 45 7.84 -13.26 -4.94
N LEU A 46 9.17 -13.21 -4.88
CA LEU A 46 9.95 -12.27 -5.68
C LEU A 46 9.68 -12.44 -7.17
N LYS A 47 9.62 -13.67 -7.67
CA LYS A 47 9.24 -13.95 -9.07
C LYS A 47 7.84 -13.47 -9.40
N LYS A 48 6.87 -13.77 -8.54
CA LYS A 48 5.47 -13.34 -8.70
C LYS A 48 5.37 -11.82 -8.76
N LEU A 49 6.12 -11.12 -7.92
CA LEU A 49 6.10 -9.66 -7.80
C LEU A 49 6.99 -8.96 -8.81
N LYS A 50 7.61 -9.71 -9.73
CA LYS A 50 8.53 -9.13 -10.73
C LYS A 50 9.67 -8.35 -10.10
N ILE A 51 10.24 -8.91 -9.05
CA ILE A 51 11.39 -8.36 -8.36
C ILE A 51 12.63 -9.17 -8.77
N ALA A 52 13.66 -8.49 -9.23
CA ALA A 52 14.93 -9.10 -9.63
C ALA A 52 16.13 -8.28 -9.12
N LYS A 53 17.28 -8.95 -9.01
CA LYS A 53 18.52 -8.28 -8.62
C LYS A 53 19.11 -7.57 -9.84
N ILE A 54 19.20 -6.25 -9.78
CA ILE A 54 19.74 -5.39 -10.83
C ILE A 54 20.78 -4.48 -10.21
N GLY A 55 21.98 -4.47 -10.78
CA GLY A 55 23.05 -3.63 -10.27
C GLY A 55 23.45 -3.93 -8.82
N GLY A 56 23.31 -5.19 -8.37
CA GLY A 56 23.65 -5.62 -7.02
C GLY A 56 22.54 -5.43 -5.97
N THR A 57 21.39 -4.92 -6.33
CA THR A 57 20.25 -4.75 -5.41
C THR A 57 18.96 -5.27 -6.01
N TYR A 58 18.03 -5.73 -5.15
CA TYR A 58 16.71 -6.15 -5.57
C TYR A 58 15.85 -4.95 -5.93
N GLN A 59 15.22 -5.00 -7.09
CA GLN A 59 14.37 -3.93 -7.63
C GLN A 59 13.14 -4.54 -8.30
N VAL A 60 12.05 -3.78 -8.29
CA VAL A 60 10.85 -4.12 -9.07
C VAL A 60 11.14 -3.83 -10.54
N VAL A 61 11.04 -4.85 -11.39
CA VAL A 61 11.32 -4.74 -12.83
C VAL A 61 10.07 -4.57 -13.68
N ASP A 62 8.91 -4.80 -13.10
CA ASP A 62 7.61 -4.61 -13.76
C ASP A 62 6.67 -3.90 -12.80
N TYR A 63 6.40 -2.63 -13.07
CA TYR A 63 5.52 -1.80 -12.27
C TYR A 63 4.02 -2.12 -12.49
N ASN A 64 3.71 -2.94 -13.47
CA ASN A 64 2.34 -3.39 -13.75
C ASN A 64 1.98 -4.65 -12.97
N VAL A 65 2.42 -4.77 -11.72
CA VAL A 65 2.02 -5.89 -10.85
C VAL A 65 0.54 -5.76 -10.54
N PRO A 66 -0.31 -6.64 -11.10
CA PRO A 66 -1.75 -6.48 -10.92
C PRO A 66 -2.17 -6.74 -9.47
N ASN A 67 -3.10 -5.93 -8.98
CA ASN A 67 -3.90 -6.16 -7.78
C ASN A 67 -3.20 -5.99 -6.42
N LEU A 68 -2.09 -5.29 -6.34
CA LEU A 68 -1.52 -4.92 -5.05
C LEU A 68 -1.84 -3.45 -4.74
N PRO A 69 -2.63 -3.20 -3.70
CA PRO A 69 -2.94 -1.83 -3.28
C PRO A 69 -1.74 -1.22 -2.54
N LEU A 70 -0.66 -0.96 -3.27
CA LEU A 70 0.55 -0.37 -2.72
C LEU A 70 0.45 1.15 -2.76
N VAL A 71 0.53 1.77 -1.59
CA VAL A 71 0.63 3.21 -1.45
C VAL A 71 2.09 3.58 -1.29
N LEU A 72 2.61 4.40 -2.19
CA LEU A 72 4.00 4.88 -2.15
C LEU A 72 4.15 6.09 -1.24
N ASN A 73 3.13 6.95 -1.21
CA ASN A 73 3.17 8.22 -0.52
C ASN A 73 1.75 8.63 -0.12
N LEU A 74 1.63 9.27 1.04
CA LEU A 74 0.41 9.91 1.51
C LEU A 74 0.73 11.38 1.79
N GLN A 75 0.00 12.28 1.15
CA GLN A 75 0.10 13.72 1.35
C GLN A 75 -1.27 14.29 1.71
N VAL A 76 -1.25 15.34 2.52
CA VAL A 76 -2.45 16.08 2.90
C VAL A 76 -2.27 17.53 2.50
N SER A 77 -3.19 18.05 1.70
CA SER A 77 -3.16 19.46 1.31
C SER A 77 -3.66 20.36 2.44
N ASP A 78 -3.35 21.65 2.35
CA ASP A 78 -3.84 22.64 3.31
C ASP A 78 -5.37 22.75 3.32
N TYR A 79 -6.03 22.32 2.24
CA TYR A 79 -7.49 22.27 2.13
C TYR A 79 -8.12 20.99 2.67
N GLY A 80 -7.31 20.10 3.26
CA GLY A 80 -7.79 18.83 3.83
C GLY A 80 -8.02 17.72 2.80
N LEU A 81 -7.42 17.82 1.62
CA LEU A 81 -7.45 16.76 0.62
C LEU A 81 -6.37 15.72 0.93
N ILE A 82 -6.73 14.45 0.95
CA ILE A 82 -5.77 13.36 1.09
C ILE A 82 -5.43 12.83 -0.29
N VAL A 83 -4.15 12.80 -0.60
CA VAL A 83 -3.62 12.34 -1.88
C VAL A 83 -2.73 11.12 -1.64
N LEU A 84 -3.07 10.00 -2.28
CA LEU A 84 -2.27 8.79 -2.26
C LEU A 84 -1.61 8.61 -3.62
N HIS A 85 -0.31 8.35 -3.61
CA HIS A 85 0.42 7.97 -4.81
C HIS A 85 0.68 6.46 -4.82
N THR A 86 0.58 5.87 -5.98
CA THR A 86 0.87 4.47 -6.25
C THR A 86 1.68 4.34 -7.53
N HIS A 87 1.95 3.13 -7.97
CA HIS A 87 2.61 2.92 -9.26
C HIS A 87 1.70 3.28 -10.42
N PRO A 88 2.28 3.74 -11.55
CA PRO A 88 1.51 3.97 -12.76
C PRO A 88 0.63 2.76 -13.13
N GLY A 89 -0.61 3.04 -13.49
CA GLY A 89 -1.59 2.02 -13.85
C GLY A 89 -2.32 1.37 -12.66
N ASN A 90 -1.95 1.68 -11.41
CA ASN A 90 -2.51 1.00 -10.23
C ASN A 90 -3.52 1.85 -9.44
N ALA A 91 -3.75 3.09 -9.82
CA ALA A 91 -4.64 3.98 -9.05
C ALA A 91 -6.06 3.42 -8.94
N ASN A 92 -6.61 2.86 -10.02
CA ASN A 92 -7.94 2.25 -9.99
C ASN A 92 -8.04 1.07 -9.02
N SER A 93 -7.04 0.21 -8.97
CA SER A 93 -7.01 -0.94 -8.04
C SER A 93 -6.92 -0.47 -6.59
N LEU A 94 -6.11 0.55 -6.32
CA LEU A 94 -6.00 1.14 -4.99
C LEU A 94 -7.31 1.81 -4.56
N ALA A 95 -7.92 2.60 -5.43
CA ALA A 95 -9.19 3.27 -5.16
C ALA A 95 -10.30 2.25 -4.91
N PHE A 96 -10.38 1.21 -5.72
CA PHE A 96 -11.36 0.13 -5.53
C PHE A 96 -11.20 -0.57 -4.18
N PHE A 97 -9.97 -0.83 -3.77
CA PHE A 97 -9.67 -1.41 -2.46
C PHE A 97 -10.18 -0.51 -1.32
N ILE A 98 -9.89 0.79 -1.39
CA ILE A 98 -10.31 1.76 -0.37
C ILE A 98 -11.83 1.89 -0.35
N ASP A 99 -12.46 2.04 -1.50
CA ASP A 99 -13.91 2.16 -1.60
C ASP A 99 -14.62 0.94 -1.00
N ARG A 100 -14.16 -0.24 -1.35
CA ARG A 100 -14.75 -1.48 -0.87
C ARG A 100 -14.62 -1.67 0.64
N LYS A 101 -13.53 -1.20 1.20
CA LYS A 101 -13.25 -1.41 2.63
C LYS A 101 -13.83 -0.31 3.51
N PHE A 102 -13.81 0.93 3.06
CA PHE A 102 -14.06 2.10 3.89
C PHE A 102 -15.23 2.97 3.45
N VAL A 103 -15.68 2.84 2.21
CA VAL A 103 -16.79 3.65 1.70
C VAL A 103 -18.09 2.87 1.77
N SER A 104 -19.07 3.43 2.47
CA SER A 104 -20.41 2.84 2.55
C SER A 104 -21.34 3.58 1.59
N PHE A 105 -21.95 2.83 0.67
CA PHE A 105 -23.01 3.32 -0.20
C PHE A 105 -24.40 3.15 0.42
N SER A 106 -24.46 2.62 1.65
CA SER A 106 -25.69 2.39 2.38
C SER A 106 -26.06 3.62 3.20
N PHE A 107 -27.34 3.95 3.25
CA PHE A 107 -27.87 4.98 4.15
C PHE A 107 -27.81 4.59 5.63
N GLN A 108 -27.44 3.36 5.94
CA GLN A 108 -27.28 2.93 7.31
C GLN A 108 -25.85 3.25 7.81
N PRO A 109 -25.71 3.90 8.96
CA PRO A 109 -24.39 4.34 9.47
C PRO A 109 -23.60 3.17 10.09
N ILE A 110 -23.37 2.10 9.33
CA ILE A 110 -22.74 0.90 9.91
C ILE A 110 -21.24 1.08 10.12
N GLN A 111 -20.58 1.93 9.37
CA GLN A 111 -19.20 2.33 9.65
C GLN A 111 -18.94 3.70 9.03
N ASN A 112 -18.83 4.70 9.87
CA ASN A 112 -18.44 6.03 9.42
C ASN A 112 -16.89 6.12 9.43
N SER A 113 -16.27 5.70 8.33
CA SER A 113 -14.81 5.84 8.19
C SER A 113 -14.38 7.29 8.02
N GLY A 114 -15.29 8.18 7.65
CA GLY A 114 -15.00 9.56 7.29
C GLY A 114 -14.62 9.74 5.83
N ILE A 115 -14.57 8.68 5.03
CA ILE A 115 -14.27 8.72 3.60
C ILE A 115 -15.59 8.64 2.83
N LEU A 116 -15.89 9.65 2.02
CA LEU A 116 -17.09 9.68 1.18
C LEU A 116 -16.89 8.92 -0.14
N GLY A 117 -15.68 8.90 -0.64
CA GLY A 117 -15.35 8.26 -1.89
C GLY A 117 -13.93 8.57 -2.34
N THR A 118 -13.56 8.01 -3.48
CA THR A 118 -12.24 8.20 -4.08
C THR A 118 -12.36 8.56 -5.55
N ILE A 119 -11.38 9.29 -6.05
CA ILE A 119 -11.18 9.55 -7.48
C ILE A 119 -9.79 9.05 -7.85
N ALA A 120 -9.70 8.20 -8.85
CA ALA A 120 -8.44 7.61 -9.31
C ALA A 120 -8.01 8.20 -10.66
N GLY A 121 -6.74 8.60 -10.73
CA GLY A 121 -6.04 8.88 -11.98
C GLY A 121 -5.29 7.63 -12.46
N ASP A 122 -4.08 7.82 -12.95
CA ASP A 122 -3.19 6.73 -13.36
C ASP A 122 -2.35 6.19 -12.19
N ASP A 123 -1.71 7.09 -11.44
CA ASP A 123 -0.83 6.81 -10.31
C ASP A 123 -1.24 7.54 -9.02
N THR A 124 -2.34 8.24 -9.03
CA THR A 124 -2.79 9.13 -7.97
C THR A 124 -4.24 8.86 -7.63
N VAL A 125 -4.54 8.74 -6.33
CA VAL A 125 -5.89 8.61 -5.80
C VAL A 125 -6.17 9.78 -4.87
N LEU A 126 -7.27 10.47 -5.12
CA LEU A 126 -7.79 11.52 -4.25
C LEU A 126 -8.89 10.94 -3.35
N LEU A 127 -8.74 11.11 -2.03
CA LEU A 127 -9.78 10.74 -1.08
C LEU A 127 -10.61 11.96 -0.71
N ILE A 128 -11.93 11.79 -0.74
CA ILE A 128 -12.89 12.81 -0.33
C ILE A 128 -13.27 12.54 1.12
N VAL A 129 -12.85 13.40 2.01
CA VAL A 129 -13.11 13.30 3.45
C VAL A 129 -14.39 14.02 3.79
N LYS A 130 -15.19 13.45 4.68
CA LYS A 130 -16.52 13.96 5.02
C LYS A 130 -16.47 15.36 5.68
N SER A 131 -15.50 15.57 6.56
CA SER A 131 -15.35 16.86 7.28
C SER A 131 -13.92 17.05 7.76
N LYS A 132 -13.57 18.28 8.11
CA LYS A 132 -12.25 18.63 8.69
C LYS A 132 -12.02 17.90 10.02
N GLU A 133 -13.05 17.73 10.81
CA GLU A 133 -12.99 17.07 12.12
C GLU A 133 -12.60 15.60 11.99
N GLN A 134 -12.95 14.96 10.86
CA GLN A 134 -12.64 13.56 10.61
C GLN A 134 -11.31 13.33 9.91
N LEU A 135 -10.63 14.39 9.47
CA LEU A 135 -9.38 14.28 8.72
C LEU A 135 -8.31 13.47 9.47
N LYS A 136 -8.09 13.77 10.75
CA LYS A 136 -7.11 13.03 11.57
C LYS A 136 -7.47 11.56 11.72
N HIS A 137 -8.75 11.28 11.88
CA HIS A 137 -9.25 9.90 11.97
C HIS A 137 -8.99 9.12 10.67
N VAL A 138 -9.27 9.73 9.52
CA VAL A 138 -9.03 9.12 8.21
C VAL A 138 -7.54 8.87 7.99
N ILE A 139 -6.69 9.81 8.33
CA ILE A 139 -5.23 9.66 8.21
C ILE A 139 -4.75 8.50 9.08
N GLN A 140 -5.23 8.41 10.33
CA GLN A 140 -4.87 7.32 11.23
C GLN A 140 -5.33 5.96 10.68
N LEU A 141 -6.54 5.92 10.16
CA LEU A 141 -7.13 4.72 9.55
C LEU A 141 -6.28 4.25 8.36
N LEU A 142 -5.79 5.16 7.53
CA LEU A 142 -4.90 4.83 6.41
C LEU A 142 -3.53 4.34 6.90
N TYR A 143 -2.97 4.92 7.96
CA TYR A 143 -1.73 4.43 8.55
C TYR A 143 -1.89 3.05 9.20
N ASP A 144 -3.06 2.74 9.72
CA ASP A 144 -3.34 1.41 10.28
C ASP A 144 -3.49 0.38 9.15
N GLU A 145 -4.04 0.77 8.03
CA GLU A 145 -4.17 -0.08 6.84
C GLU A 145 -2.84 -0.27 6.10
N PHE A 146 -2.04 0.79 6.03
CA PHE A 146 -0.74 0.82 5.35
C PHE A 146 0.37 1.20 6.35
N PRO A 147 0.71 0.29 7.29
CA PRO A 147 1.63 0.60 8.39
C PRO A 147 3.02 1.06 7.95
N TYR A 148 3.44 0.63 6.77
CA TYR A 148 4.73 1.00 6.19
C TYR A 148 4.83 2.48 5.78
N LEU A 149 3.72 3.22 5.78
CA LEU A 149 3.72 4.67 5.54
C LEU A 149 4.12 5.48 6.78
N LYS A 150 4.04 4.89 7.97
CA LYS A 150 4.54 5.52 9.19
C LYS A 150 6.06 5.56 9.14
N LYS A 151 6.61 6.76 9.17
CA LYS A 151 8.04 6.97 9.36
C LYS A 151 8.39 6.92 10.83
#